data_50059ccef7423b74b2964efb229d8e9a
#
_entry.id   50059ccef7423b74b2964efb229d8e9a
#
_cell.length_a   1.000
_cell.length_b   1.000
_cell.length_c   1.000
_cell.angle_alpha   90.00
_cell.angle_beta   90.00
_cell.angle_gamma   90.00
#
_symmetry.space_group_name_H-M   'P 1'
#
loop_
_entity.id
_entity.type
_entity.pdbx_description
1 polymer ?
#
loop_
_entity_poly.entity_id
_entity_poly.type
_entity_poly.pdbx_seq_one_letter_code
_entity_poly.pdbx_strand_id
1 'polypeptide(L)'
;LHLPLSHSAYHWFTPFTVFTGLAVVCGYALLGATWLIVKTDGILQERMFKIAKALLAVVVFFLVTVSVWTPIIEPQIMQRWCSLPNFLYLSPLPLLTILIVFYNFYCLAKKKEKLPFILTMILFVCSYIGFCISAWPYIVPHALSVWDAAAPPSTLIFILVGAGIL
;
A
#
# COMPACT_ATOMS: atom_id res chain seq x y z
N LEU A 1 -14.09 -26.53 -21.79
CA LEU A 1 -13.80 -25.23 -21.11
C LEU A 1 -15.12 -24.45 -20.96
N HIS A 2 -15.93 -24.84 -19.96
CA HIS A 2 -17.11 -24.06 -19.55
C HIS A 2 -16.68 -23.13 -18.44
N LEU A 3 -16.35 -21.89 -18.80
CA LEU A 3 -16.32 -20.79 -17.83
C LEU A 3 -17.81 -20.47 -17.51
N PRO A 4 -18.25 -20.57 -16.26
CA PRO A 4 -19.58 -20.10 -15.89
C PRO A 4 -19.57 -18.56 -15.92
N LEU A 5 -20.00 -17.99 -17.04
CA LEU A 5 -20.22 -16.56 -17.21
C LEU A 5 -21.53 -16.12 -16.52
N SER A 6 -21.64 -16.41 -15.22
CA SER A 6 -22.67 -15.79 -14.37
C SER A 6 -22.00 -14.80 -13.41
N HIS A 7 -21.18 -13.90 -13.93
CA HIS A 7 -20.64 -12.83 -13.13
C HIS A 7 -21.61 -11.64 -13.22
N SER A 8 -22.34 -11.40 -12.14
CA SER A 8 -23.03 -10.14 -11.97
C SER A 8 -22.00 -9.02 -12.15
N ALA A 9 -22.34 -7.99 -12.91
CA ALA A 9 -21.45 -6.86 -13.24
C ALA A 9 -20.91 -6.12 -11.99
N TYR A 10 -21.35 -6.47 -10.81
CA TYR A 10 -20.99 -5.86 -9.53
C TYR A 10 -20.03 -6.69 -8.66
N HIS A 11 -19.44 -7.76 -9.19
CA HIS A 11 -18.54 -8.62 -8.43
C HIS A 11 -17.25 -7.89 -7.94
N TRP A 12 -16.87 -6.80 -8.60
CA TRP A 12 -15.76 -5.93 -8.20
C TRP A 12 -16.12 -4.94 -7.08
N PHE A 13 -17.41 -4.70 -6.83
CA PHE A 13 -17.89 -3.77 -5.80
C PHE A 13 -18.14 -4.50 -4.50
N THR A 14 -17.07 -4.82 -3.80
CA THR A 14 -17.12 -5.43 -2.47
C THR A 14 -16.86 -4.38 -1.38
N PRO A 15 -17.35 -4.59 -0.14
CA PRO A 15 -17.01 -3.70 0.98
C PRO A 15 -15.49 -3.52 1.14
N PHE A 16 -14.71 -4.55 0.89
CA PHE A 16 -13.26 -4.52 0.95
C PHE A 16 -12.65 -3.58 -0.11
N THR A 17 -13.14 -3.63 -1.37
CA THR A 17 -12.61 -2.76 -2.45
C THR A 17 -12.95 -1.29 -2.22
N VAL A 18 -14.14 -0.98 -1.70
CA VAL A 18 -14.52 0.38 -1.32
C VAL A 18 -13.64 0.88 -0.18
N PHE A 19 -13.43 0.03 0.83
CA PHE A 19 -12.61 0.37 1.99
C PHE A 19 -11.15 0.65 1.60
N THR A 20 -10.57 -0.20 0.76
CA THR A 20 -9.19 0.01 0.24
C THR A 20 -9.10 1.25 -0.64
N GLY A 21 -10.12 1.53 -1.46
CA GLY A 21 -10.20 2.77 -2.24
C GLY A 21 -10.18 4.03 -1.36
N LEU A 22 -10.97 4.05 -0.29
CA LEU A 22 -10.95 5.15 0.69
C LEU A 22 -9.59 5.28 1.39
N ALA A 23 -8.94 4.16 1.73
CA ALA A 23 -7.60 4.15 2.30
C ALA A 23 -6.59 4.85 1.39
N VAL A 24 -6.64 4.58 0.08
CA VAL A 24 -5.77 5.22 -0.92
C VAL A 24 -6.02 6.71 -1.01
N VAL A 25 -7.29 7.16 -1.03
CA VAL A 25 -7.65 8.59 -1.03
C VAL A 25 -7.08 9.29 0.20
N CYS A 26 -7.27 8.71 1.41
CA CYS A 26 -6.72 9.25 2.64
C CYS A 26 -5.18 9.29 2.63
N GLY A 27 -4.55 8.29 2.04
CA GLY A 27 -3.11 8.25 1.84
C GLY A 27 -2.62 9.41 0.97
N TYR A 28 -3.20 9.63 -0.19
CA TYR A 28 -2.86 10.76 -1.05
C TYR A 28 -3.15 12.12 -0.37
N ALA A 29 -4.23 12.23 0.38
CA ALA A 29 -4.51 13.42 1.18
C ALA A 29 -3.42 13.68 2.23
N LEU A 30 -2.91 12.63 2.90
CA LEU A 30 -1.78 12.73 3.82
C LEU A 30 -0.50 13.18 3.11
N LEU A 31 -0.21 12.64 1.95
CA LEU A 31 0.94 13.06 1.14
C LEU A 31 0.84 14.53 0.75
N GLY A 32 -0.34 14.98 0.30
CA GLY A 32 -0.61 16.37 -0.01
C GLY A 32 -0.48 17.31 1.20
N ALA A 33 -1.04 16.90 2.35
CA ALA A 33 -0.94 17.68 3.59
C ALA A 33 0.52 17.83 4.07
N THR A 34 1.30 16.73 4.03
CA THR A 34 2.73 16.78 4.40
C THR A 34 3.57 17.56 3.38
N TRP A 35 3.22 17.53 2.10
CA TRP A 35 3.85 18.37 1.08
C TRP A 35 3.57 19.86 1.32
N LEU A 36 2.32 20.22 1.66
CA LEU A 36 1.96 21.58 1.99
C LEU A 36 2.74 22.10 3.21
N ILE A 37 3.01 21.27 4.22
CA ILE A 37 3.87 21.65 5.36
C ILE A 37 5.26 22.11 4.88
N VAL A 38 5.80 21.48 3.82
CA VAL A 38 7.13 21.83 3.27
C VAL A 38 7.10 23.13 2.45
N LYS A 39 5.94 23.45 1.84
CA LYS A 39 5.81 24.53 0.86
C LYS A 39 5.15 25.80 1.39
N THR A 40 4.58 25.76 2.59
CA THR A 40 3.85 26.89 3.15
C THR A 40 4.39 27.27 4.52
N ASP A 41 4.16 28.53 4.91
CA ASP A 41 4.56 29.09 6.19
C ASP A 41 3.36 29.69 6.95
N GLY A 42 3.54 29.95 8.24
CA GLY A 42 2.59 30.66 9.08
C GLY A 42 1.31 29.86 9.40
N ILE A 43 0.16 30.51 9.34
CA ILE A 43 -1.14 29.96 9.76
C ILE A 43 -1.54 28.72 8.95
N LEU A 44 -1.25 28.73 7.66
CA LEU A 44 -1.59 27.60 6.78
C LEU A 44 -0.78 26.36 7.15
N GLN A 45 0.52 26.50 7.35
CA GLN A 45 1.40 25.43 7.79
C GLN A 45 0.92 24.82 9.12
N GLU A 46 0.55 25.65 10.09
CA GLU A 46 0.03 25.16 11.38
C GLU A 46 -1.25 24.34 11.24
N ARG A 47 -2.15 24.77 10.34
CA ARG A 47 -3.37 24.00 10.03
C ARG A 47 -3.01 22.66 9.39
N MET A 48 -2.05 22.64 8.47
CA MET A 48 -1.61 21.41 7.80
C MET A 48 -0.97 20.41 8.78
N PHE A 49 -0.25 20.86 9.81
CA PHE A 49 0.25 19.97 10.87
C PHE A 49 -0.88 19.25 11.62
N LYS A 50 -2.00 19.95 11.90
CA LYS A 50 -3.16 19.34 12.56
C LYS A 50 -3.86 18.34 11.64
N ILE A 51 -4.08 18.73 10.39
CA ILE A 51 -4.71 17.87 9.36
C ILE A 51 -3.85 16.64 9.08
N ALA A 52 -2.53 16.79 8.91
CA ALA A 52 -1.63 15.69 8.67
C ALA A 52 -1.61 14.67 9.82
N LYS A 53 -1.69 15.12 11.08
CA LYS A 53 -1.82 14.20 12.24
C LYS A 53 -3.11 13.40 12.20
N ALA A 54 -4.24 14.06 11.91
CA ALA A 54 -5.53 13.38 11.81
C ALA A 54 -5.54 12.38 10.64
N LEU A 55 -5.03 12.79 9.46
CA LEU A 55 -4.93 11.91 8.29
C LEU A 55 -3.98 10.74 8.53
N LEU A 56 -2.86 10.95 9.22
CA LEU A 56 -1.95 9.86 9.58
C LEU A 56 -2.64 8.83 10.48
N ALA A 57 -3.42 9.28 11.48
CA ALA A 57 -4.20 8.37 12.32
C ALA A 57 -5.23 7.57 11.52
N VAL A 58 -5.92 8.22 10.59
CA VAL A 58 -6.89 7.57 9.68
C VAL A 58 -6.18 6.56 8.77
N VAL A 59 -5.06 6.92 8.18
CA VAL A 59 -4.26 6.01 7.32
C VAL A 59 -3.78 4.81 8.10
N VAL A 60 -3.30 5.01 9.34
CA VAL A 60 -2.88 3.89 10.22
C VAL A 60 -4.07 2.97 10.54
N PHE A 61 -5.23 3.54 10.83
CA PHE A 61 -6.45 2.75 11.03
C PHE A 61 -6.77 1.88 9.81
N PHE A 62 -6.72 2.45 8.60
CA PHE A 62 -6.92 1.71 7.36
C PHE A 62 -5.85 0.62 7.15
N LEU A 63 -4.58 0.94 7.38
CA LEU A 63 -3.47 -0.02 7.25
C LEU A 63 -3.66 -1.22 8.20
N VAL A 64 -3.98 -0.97 9.46
CA VAL A 64 -4.22 -2.04 10.45
C VAL A 64 -5.43 -2.88 10.04
N THR A 65 -6.53 -2.23 9.67
CA THR A 65 -7.76 -2.93 9.27
C THR A 65 -7.53 -3.81 8.05
N VAL A 66 -6.88 -3.29 6.99
CA VAL A 66 -6.56 -4.07 5.80
C VAL A 66 -5.61 -5.22 6.14
N SER A 67 -4.58 -4.98 6.96
CA SER A 67 -3.62 -6.02 7.36
C SER A 67 -4.26 -7.16 8.15
N VAL A 68 -5.28 -6.87 8.95
CA VAL A 68 -6.04 -7.90 9.69
C VAL A 68 -7.08 -8.57 8.79
N TRP A 69 -7.70 -7.83 7.91
CA TRP A 69 -8.77 -8.33 7.05
C TRP A 69 -8.27 -9.23 5.92
N THR A 70 -7.10 -8.91 5.35
CA THR A 70 -6.51 -9.68 4.24
C THR A 70 -6.31 -11.16 4.56
N PRO A 71 -5.70 -11.58 5.69
CA PRO A 71 -5.56 -13.00 6.03
C PRO A 71 -6.88 -13.72 6.32
N ILE A 72 -7.93 -12.98 6.70
CA ILE A 72 -9.26 -13.54 6.96
C ILE A 72 -9.95 -13.90 5.64
N ILE A 73 -9.81 -13.07 4.61
CA ILE A 73 -10.38 -13.33 3.28
C ILE A 73 -9.58 -14.41 2.55
N GLU A 74 -8.26 -14.42 2.74
CA GLU A 74 -7.32 -15.30 2.02
C GLU A 74 -6.46 -16.13 2.99
N PRO A 75 -6.97 -17.29 3.46
CA PRO A 75 -6.25 -18.15 4.41
C PRO A 75 -4.89 -18.64 3.90
N GLN A 76 -4.69 -18.72 2.57
CA GLN A 76 -3.43 -19.11 1.96
C GLN A 76 -2.32 -18.08 2.21
N ILE A 77 -2.68 -16.78 2.29
CA ILE A 77 -1.74 -15.72 2.64
C ILE A 77 -1.28 -15.92 4.10
N MET A 78 -2.21 -16.25 5.00
CA MET A 78 -1.89 -16.51 6.40
C MET A 78 -0.94 -17.70 6.57
N GLN A 79 -1.19 -18.82 5.87
CA GLN A 79 -0.30 -19.99 5.91
C GLN A 79 1.11 -19.66 5.38
N ARG A 80 1.21 -18.84 4.32
CA ARG A 80 2.47 -18.40 3.76
C ARG A 80 3.24 -17.47 4.71
N TRP A 81 2.54 -16.56 5.39
CA TRP A 81 3.14 -15.62 6.34
C TRP A 81 3.61 -16.32 7.62
N CYS A 82 2.86 -17.31 8.11
CA CYS A 82 3.17 -18.04 9.34
C CYS A 82 4.10 -19.24 9.13
N SER A 83 4.42 -19.62 7.86
CA SER A 83 5.37 -20.70 7.61
C SER A 83 6.82 -20.26 7.84
N LEU A 84 7.59 -21.03 8.59
CA LEU A 84 9.05 -20.89 8.65
C LEU A 84 9.66 -21.45 7.34
N PRO A 85 10.59 -20.74 6.66
CA PRO A 85 11.35 -19.55 7.09
C PRO A 85 10.72 -18.19 6.66
N ASN A 86 9.57 -18.20 5.96
CA ASN A 86 8.97 -16.98 5.38
C ASN A 86 8.62 -15.91 6.42
N PHE A 87 8.22 -16.32 7.61
CA PHE A 87 7.93 -15.42 8.71
C PHE A 87 9.12 -14.48 9.02
N LEU A 88 10.36 -15.00 9.02
CA LEU A 88 11.57 -14.20 9.29
C LEU A 88 11.87 -13.21 8.17
N TYR A 89 11.57 -13.55 6.91
CA TYR A 89 11.80 -12.65 5.76
C TYR A 89 10.70 -11.58 5.62
N LEU A 90 9.49 -11.87 6.06
CA LEU A 90 8.34 -10.98 5.91
C LEU A 90 8.11 -10.08 7.12
N SER A 91 8.51 -10.52 8.33
CA SER A 91 8.32 -9.77 9.58
C SER A 91 9.02 -8.39 9.65
N PRO A 92 10.18 -8.14 9.01
CA PRO A 92 10.81 -6.83 9.10
C PRO A 92 10.00 -5.72 8.43
N LEU A 93 9.17 -6.03 7.43
CA LEU A 93 8.38 -5.02 6.72
C LEU A 93 7.28 -4.38 7.60
N PRO A 94 6.38 -5.14 8.28
CA PRO A 94 5.42 -4.56 9.22
C PRO A 94 6.10 -3.85 10.40
N LEU A 95 7.21 -4.40 10.91
CA LEU A 95 7.95 -3.76 11.99
C LEU A 95 8.51 -2.39 11.56
N LEU A 96 9.12 -2.32 10.38
CA LEU A 96 9.62 -1.09 9.78
C LEU A 96 8.47 -0.08 9.59
N THR A 97 7.33 -0.52 9.09
CA THR A 97 6.13 0.32 8.90
C THR A 97 5.67 0.92 10.23
N ILE A 98 5.61 0.14 11.30
CA ILE A 98 5.25 0.60 12.64
C ILE A 98 6.25 1.66 13.13
N LEU A 99 7.55 1.43 12.99
CA LEU A 99 8.59 2.39 13.37
C LEU A 99 8.46 3.70 12.60
N ILE A 100 8.23 3.63 11.28
CA ILE A 100 8.03 4.82 10.42
C ILE A 100 6.80 5.61 10.88
N VAL A 101 5.70 4.95 11.19
CA VAL A 101 4.46 5.58 11.67
C VAL A 101 4.70 6.31 12.99
N PHE A 102 5.30 5.66 13.99
CA PHE A 102 5.60 6.28 15.28
C PHE A 102 6.55 7.47 15.12
N TYR A 103 7.58 7.32 14.30
CA TYR A 103 8.53 8.40 14.05
C TYR A 103 7.88 9.57 13.28
N ASN A 104 6.96 9.29 12.37
CA ASN A 104 6.19 10.31 11.66
C ASN A 104 5.29 11.10 12.62
N PHE A 105 4.56 10.42 13.53
CA PHE A 105 3.81 11.09 14.59
C PHE A 105 4.70 11.97 15.47
N TYR A 106 5.87 11.49 15.86
CA TYR A 106 6.85 12.27 16.63
C TYR A 106 7.31 13.51 15.85
N CYS A 107 7.65 13.39 14.56
CA CYS A 107 8.06 14.51 13.72
C CYS A 107 6.94 15.56 13.55
N LEU A 108 5.70 15.12 13.33
CA LEU A 108 4.54 15.99 13.26
C LEU A 108 4.26 16.67 14.60
N ALA A 109 4.48 16.01 15.75
CA ALA A 109 4.32 16.59 17.08
C ALA A 109 5.38 17.68 17.35
N LYS A 110 6.62 17.44 16.89
CA LYS A 110 7.75 18.40 17.02
C LYS A 110 7.75 19.47 15.93
N LYS A 111 6.70 19.55 15.09
CA LYS A 111 6.57 20.50 13.97
C LYS A 111 7.78 20.49 13.02
N LYS A 112 8.36 19.32 12.72
CA LYS A 112 9.41 19.20 11.74
C LYS A 112 8.82 19.36 10.34
N GLU A 113 9.45 20.20 9.49
CA GLU A 113 8.86 20.57 8.19
C GLU A 113 9.06 19.52 7.11
N LYS A 114 10.30 19.04 6.90
CA LYS A 114 10.66 18.17 5.77
C LYS A 114 10.50 16.68 6.06
N LEU A 115 10.79 16.26 7.30
CA LEU A 115 10.80 14.85 7.67
C LEU A 115 9.45 14.16 7.53
N PRO A 116 8.29 14.77 7.91
CA PRO A 116 6.99 14.11 7.77
C PRO A 116 6.67 13.72 6.32
N PHE A 117 7.04 14.56 5.35
CA PHE A 117 6.84 14.26 3.94
C PHE A 117 7.68 13.05 3.49
N ILE A 118 8.97 13.05 3.81
CA ILE A 118 9.88 11.94 3.46
C ILE A 118 9.39 10.62 4.10
N LEU A 119 9.02 10.66 5.39
CA LEU A 119 8.51 9.49 6.09
C LEU A 119 7.19 8.97 5.50
N THR A 120 6.31 9.89 5.06
CA THR A 120 5.08 9.52 4.37
C THR A 120 5.37 8.86 3.03
N MET A 121 6.33 9.35 2.24
CA MET A 121 6.77 8.70 1.01
C MET A 121 7.31 7.29 1.27
N ILE A 122 8.17 7.13 2.28
CA ILE A 122 8.71 5.82 2.66
C ILE A 122 7.58 4.89 3.10
N LEU A 123 6.60 5.39 3.86
CA LEU A 123 5.42 4.62 4.27
C LEU A 123 4.63 4.11 3.06
N PHE A 124 4.44 4.92 2.02
CA PHE A 124 3.81 4.52 0.76
C PHE A 124 4.59 3.41 0.05
N VAL A 125 5.91 3.57 -0.06
CA VAL A 125 6.77 2.55 -0.68
C VAL A 125 6.71 1.24 0.10
N CYS A 126 6.80 1.26 1.43
CA CYS A 126 6.67 0.08 2.26
C CYS A 126 5.31 -0.61 2.10
N SER A 127 4.22 0.18 2.06
CA SER A 127 2.87 -0.34 1.84
C SER A 127 2.73 -1.00 0.46
N TYR A 128 3.30 -0.39 -0.57
CA TYR A 128 3.30 -0.94 -1.92
C TYR A 128 4.11 -2.23 -2.02
N ILE A 129 5.29 -2.28 -1.41
CA ILE A 129 6.11 -3.50 -1.33
C ILE A 129 5.34 -4.61 -0.61
N GLY A 130 4.68 -4.29 0.51
CA GLY A 130 3.85 -5.24 1.25
C GLY A 130 2.71 -5.80 0.40
N PHE A 131 2.06 -4.95 -0.38
CA PHE A 131 1.02 -5.35 -1.34
C PHE A 131 1.59 -6.28 -2.42
N CYS A 132 2.71 -5.93 -3.04
CA CYS A 132 3.36 -6.75 -4.06
C CYS A 132 3.74 -8.14 -3.52
N ILE A 133 4.28 -8.22 -2.31
CA ILE A 133 4.63 -9.49 -1.68
C ILE A 133 3.38 -10.33 -1.38
N SER A 134 2.30 -9.70 -0.93
CA SER A 134 1.03 -10.38 -0.65
C SER A 134 0.34 -10.89 -1.92
N ALA A 135 0.41 -10.13 -3.02
CA ALA A 135 -0.17 -10.51 -4.31
C ALA A 135 0.63 -11.60 -5.03
N TRP A 136 1.95 -11.69 -4.80
CA TRP A 136 2.82 -12.68 -5.46
C TRP A 136 2.40 -14.13 -5.13
N PRO A 137 2.38 -15.09 -6.09
CA PRO A 137 2.71 -14.99 -7.53
C PRO A 137 1.49 -14.73 -8.43
N TYR A 138 0.33 -14.38 -7.88
CA TYR A 138 -0.91 -14.22 -8.64
C TYR A 138 -1.12 -12.76 -9.07
N ILE A 139 -1.46 -12.54 -10.35
CA ILE A 139 -1.94 -11.25 -10.87
C ILE A 139 -3.43 -11.11 -10.54
N VAL A 140 -4.19 -12.19 -10.72
CA VAL A 140 -5.58 -12.28 -10.33
C VAL A 140 -5.70 -13.40 -9.30
N PRO A 141 -6.19 -13.13 -8.08
CA PRO A 141 -6.33 -14.14 -7.04
C PRO A 141 -7.03 -15.39 -7.59
N HIS A 142 -6.42 -16.56 -7.40
CA HIS A 142 -6.92 -17.89 -7.78
C HIS A 142 -7.15 -18.15 -9.29
N ALA A 143 -6.89 -17.17 -10.18
CA ALA A 143 -7.20 -17.32 -11.60
C ALA A 143 -5.96 -17.34 -12.50
N LEU A 144 -5.02 -16.40 -12.32
CA LEU A 144 -3.88 -16.23 -13.22
C LEU A 144 -2.60 -15.96 -12.43
N SER A 145 -1.60 -16.84 -12.60
CA SER A 145 -0.26 -16.57 -12.08
C SER A 145 0.51 -15.63 -13.02
N VAL A 146 1.56 -14.99 -12.49
CA VAL A 146 2.48 -14.14 -13.29
C VAL A 146 3.03 -14.92 -14.50
N TRP A 147 3.28 -16.22 -14.32
CA TRP A 147 3.84 -17.09 -15.34
C TRP A 147 2.84 -17.44 -16.44
N ASP A 148 1.57 -17.62 -16.09
CA ASP A 148 0.49 -17.92 -17.05
C ASP A 148 0.10 -16.70 -17.88
N ALA A 149 0.25 -15.50 -17.32
CA ALA A 149 -0.06 -14.24 -17.98
C ALA A 149 1.16 -13.63 -18.70
N ALA A 150 2.34 -14.22 -18.55
CA ALA A 150 3.56 -13.70 -19.16
C ALA A 150 3.48 -13.75 -20.69
N ALA A 151 3.73 -12.60 -21.33
CA ALA A 151 3.86 -12.54 -22.78
C ALA A 151 5.06 -13.37 -23.25
N PRO A 152 5.09 -13.79 -24.54
CA PRO A 152 6.23 -14.47 -25.12
C PRO A 152 7.54 -13.71 -24.87
N PRO A 153 8.68 -14.40 -24.66
CA PRO A 153 9.96 -13.78 -24.32
C PRO A 153 10.38 -12.64 -25.25
N SER A 154 10.08 -12.75 -26.54
CA SER A 154 10.35 -11.70 -27.54
C SER A 154 9.63 -10.39 -27.24
N THR A 155 8.37 -10.46 -26.81
CA THR A 155 7.56 -9.28 -26.44
C THR A 155 8.06 -8.65 -25.15
N LEU A 156 8.43 -9.48 -24.15
CA LEU A 156 8.99 -8.99 -22.89
C LEU A 156 10.32 -8.25 -23.11
N ILE A 157 11.21 -8.80 -23.95
CA ILE A 157 12.48 -8.15 -24.30
C ILE A 157 12.21 -6.82 -25.01
N PHE A 158 11.28 -6.77 -25.96
CA PHE A 158 10.93 -5.55 -26.67
C PHE A 158 10.43 -4.45 -25.72
N ILE A 159 9.53 -4.80 -24.79
CA ILE A 159 9.00 -3.85 -23.78
C ILE A 159 10.14 -3.39 -22.85
N LEU A 160 11.02 -4.29 -22.43
CA LEU A 160 12.11 -3.97 -21.51
C LEU A 160 13.15 -3.05 -22.15
N VAL A 161 13.47 -3.29 -23.41
CA VAL A 161 14.34 -2.40 -24.21
C VAL A 161 13.67 -1.03 -24.42
N GLY A 162 12.38 -1.01 -24.77
CA GLY A 162 11.62 0.24 -24.93
C GLY A 162 11.56 1.07 -23.65
N ALA A 163 11.32 0.44 -22.49
CA ALA A 163 11.31 1.10 -21.19
C ALA A 163 12.71 1.57 -20.73
N GLY A 164 13.79 0.95 -21.23
CA GLY A 164 15.16 1.34 -20.90
C GLY A 164 15.69 2.51 -21.77
N ILE A 165 15.02 2.79 -22.90
CA ILE A 165 15.36 3.91 -23.80
C ILE A 165 14.60 5.18 -23.45
N LEU A 166 13.41 5.09 -22.84
CA LEU A 166 12.56 6.20 -22.36
C LEU A 166 12.98 6.70 -20.99
#